data_8477a158501e0756496f939781a12157
#
_entry.id   8477a158501e0756496f939781a12157
#
_cell.length_a   1.000
_cell.length_b   1.000
_cell.length_c   1.000
_cell.angle_alpha   90.00
_cell.angle_beta   90.00
_cell.angle_gamma   90.00
#
_symmetry.space_group_name_H-M   'P 1'
#
loop_
_entity.id
_entity.type
_entity.pdbx_description
1 polymer ?
#
loop_
_entity_poly.entity_id
_entity_poly.type
_entity_poly.pdbx_seq_one_letter_code
_entity_poly.pdbx_strand_id
1 'polypeptide(L)'
;MSASSVMLPPLPERMRPRSLDDYAGQRHLVGEGCILRKMIESGNLSSFILWGPPGVGKTTLAHIIAETLDREFYTLSAVTAGVKDVRDVFDKARDSSLFAQRGAPILFIDEIHRFNKAQQDALLGAVENGTIVLIGATTENPSFEVITPLLSRCQVFILKNLEKADLESLLERALKEDVLLKEKNIRVDESDALLRYSGGDARRLLNALELVVDSLAGNNPIVIDNASVTASIQENMAIYDKDGEMHYDIISAFIKSIRGSDPNAALYWLARMIDGGEDPLFIARRLCLSASEDVGLANPNALLLANACFETVSKIGMPEGRIPLAETTVYLASSPKSNASYMALEKALAEVRESGNLPVPLPIRNAPTELMKDLHYSDGYKYAHDYPGHFVDMEFLPDKLRGTVFYEPAKNRHEDALRAYLEACWPKYYPKG
;
A
#
# COMPACT_ATOMS: atom_id res chain seq x y z
N MET A 1 49.66 -10.98 10.57
CA MET A 1 48.39 -11.74 10.58
C MET A 1 47.28 -10.74 10.68
N SER A 2 46.65 -10.40 9.54
CA SER A 2 45.53 -9.44 9.54
C SER A 2 44.30 -10.18 10.08
N ALA A 3 43.79 -9.70 11.21
CA ALA A 3 42.49 -10.13 11.70
C ALA A 3 41.45 -9.76 10.62
N SER A 4 40.81 -10.76 10.03
CA SER A 4 39.62 -10.56 9.23
C SER A 4 38.56 -9.94 10.15
N SER A 5 38.27 -8.65 9.95
CA SER A 5 37.16 -7.98 10.63
C SER A 5 35.87 -8.70 10.24
N VAL A 6 35.30 -9.45 11.15
CA VAL A 6 33.95 -9.99 11.01
C VAL A 6 33.05 -8.75 10.89
N MET A 7 32.50 -8.49 9.69
CA MET A 7 31.51 -7.43 9.53
C MET A 7 30.28 -7.82 10.35
N LEU A 8 30.01 -7.07 11.40
CA LEU A 8 28.78 -7.22 12.19
C LEU A 8 27.58 -6.77 11.33
N PRO A 9 26.40 -7.38 11.52
CA PRO A 9 25.20 -6.95 10.81
C PRO A 9 24.83 -5.49 11.19
N PRO A 10 24.05 -4.79 10.34
CA PRO A 10 23.58 -3.43 10.63
C PRO A 10 22.84 -3.31 11.96
N LEU A 11 22.86 -2.12 12.57
CA LEU A 11 22.25 -1.85 13.86
C LEU A 11 20.79 -2.32 14.00
N PRO A 12 19.90 -2.16 12.99
CA PRO A 12 18.53 -2.68 13.07
C PRO A 12 18.45 -4.20 13.27
N GLU A 13 19.40 -4.96 12.72
CA GLU A 13 19.45 -6.41 12.91
C GLU A 13 20.02 -6.79 14.27
N ARG A 14 21.04 -6.07 14.75
CA ARG A 14 21.63 -6.28 16.07
C ARG A 14 20.65 -5.95 17.19
N MET A 15 19.77 -4.94 16.97
CA MET A 15 18.77 -4.49 17.93
C MET A 15 17.41 -5.17 17.78
N ARG A 16 17.30 -6.20 16.94
CA ARG A 16 16.04 -6.93 16.75
C ARG A 16 15.58 -7.53 18.07
N PRO A 17 14.38 -7.17 18.58
CA PRO A 17 13.86 -7.74 19.82
C PRO A 17 13.58 -9.24 19.68
N ARG A 18 13.80 -9.98 20.76
CA ARG A 18 13.60 -11.44 20.84
C ARG A 18 12.41 -11.84 21.71
N SER A 19 11.82 -10.89 22.42
CA SER A 19 10.63 -11.10 23.26
C SER A 19 9.56 -10.05 22.98
N LEU A 20 8.32 -10.35 23.37
CA LEU A 20 7.22 -9.38 23.26
C LEU A 20 7.43 -8.17 24.18
N ASP A 21 8.15 -8.34 25.28
CA ASP A 21 8.40 -7.26 26.25
C ASP A 21 9.44 -6.27 25.71
N ASP A 22 10.36 -6.72 24.85
CA ASP A 22 11.33 -5.86 24.14
C ASP A 22 10.77 -5.24 22.86
N TYR A 23 9.56 -5.66 22.45
CA TYR A 23 8.95 -5.23 21.20
C TYR A 23 8.37 -3.82 21.35
N ALA A 24 8.96 -2.85 20.66
CA ALA A 24 8.58 -1.45 20.76
C ALA A 24 7.20 -1.19 20.13
N GLY A 25 6.35 -0.44 20.82
CA GLY A 25 5.05 0.00 20.34
C GLY A 25 4.00 -1.11 20.24
N GLN A 26 2.99 -0.91 19.39
CA GLN A 26 1.88 -1.85 19.11
C GLN A 26 1.12 -2.37 20.35
N ARG A 27 1.07 -1.58 21.42
CA ARG A 27 0.43 -1.99 22.69
C ARG A 27 -1.03 -2.42 22.54
N HIS A 28 -1.73 -1.91 21.53
CA HIS A 28 -3.10 -2.27 21.20
C HIS A 28 -3.23 -3.71 20.64
N LEU A 29 -2.13 -4.33 20.21
CA LEU A 29 -2.10 -5.71 19.70
C LEU A 29 -1.44 -6.68 20.68
N VAL A 30 -0.27 -6.29 21.23
CA VAL A 30 0.57 -7.16 22.05
C VAL A 30 0.63 -6.76 23.53
N GLY A 31 -0.10 -5.74 23.95
CA GLY A 31 -0.26 -5.37 25.35
C GLY A 31 -0.98 -6.43 26.16
N GLU A 32 -0.92 -6.35 27.49
CA GLU A 32 -1.63 -7.27 28.39
C GLU A 32 -3.12 -7.34 28.05
N GLY A 33 -3.65 -8.57 27.97
CA GLY A 33 -5.06 -8.82 27.67
C GLY A 33 -5.48 -8.64 26.21
N CYS A 34 -4.60 -8.18 25.31
CA CYS A 34 -4.88 -8.06 23.90
C CYS A 34 -5.00 -9.42 23.20
N ILE A 35 -5.78 -9.46 22.11
CA ILE A 35 -6.13 -10.70 21.43
C ILE A 35 -4.91 -11.46 20.90
N LEU A 36 -3.97 -10.76 20.26
CA LEU A 36 -2.78 -11.38 19.68
C LEU A 36 -1.86 -11.92 20.80
N ARG A 37 -1.69 -11.18 21.91
CA ARG A 37 -0.92 -11.66 23.06
C ARG A 37 -1.55 -12.92 23.67
N LYS A 38 -2.85 -12.96 23.83
CA LYS A 38 -3.58 -14.16 24.32
C LYS A 38 -3.40 -15.36 23.38
N MET A 39 -3.44 -15.16 22.06
CA MET A 39 -3.19 -16.23 21.09
C MET A 39 -1.78 -16.80 21.23
N ILE A 40 -0.79 -15.94 21.45
CA ILE A 40 0.61 -16.35 21.64
C ILE A 40 0.75 -17.09 22.98
N GLU A 41 0.28 -16.53 24.08
CA GLU A 41 0.39 -17.11 25.42
C GLU A 41 -0.37 -18.46 25.57
N SER A 42 -1.50 -18.60 24.87
CA SER A 42 -2.26 -19.86 24.87
C SER A 42 -1.72 -20.94 23.93
N GLY A 43 -0.78 -20.56 23.04
CA GLY A 43 -0.30 -21.44 21.97
C GLY A 43 -1.31 -21.73 20.84
N ASN A 44 -2.53 -21.17 20.92
CA ASN A 44 -3.57 -21.34 19.92
C ASN A 44 -3.48 -20.25 18.86
N LEU A 45 -2.53 -20.41 17.96
CA LEU A 45 -2.29 -19.45 16.88
C LEU A 45 -3.11 -19.83 15.65
N SER A 46 -4.02 -18.95 15.23
CA SER A 46 -4.69 -19.02 13.91
C SER A 46 -3.91 -18.20 12.88
N SER A 47 -4.15 -18.44 11.60
CA SER A 47 -3.54 -17.66 10.51
C SER A 47 -4.01 -16.22 10.53
N PHE A 48 -3.11 -15.27 10.21
CA PHE A 48 -3.43 -13.86 10.21
C PHE A 48 -2.53 -13.05 9.24
N ILE A 49 -2.94 -11.82 8.97
CA ILE A 49 -2.23 -10.85 8.15
C ILE A 49 -1.87 -9.65 9.01
N LEU A 50 -0.59 -9.27 9.01
CA LEU A 50 -0.06 -8.05 9.60
C LEU A 50 -0.07 -6.94 8.54
N TRP A 51 -0.94 -5.96 8.70
CA TRP A 51 -1.04 -4.82 7.81
C TRP A 51 -0.56 -3.55 8.50
N GLY A 52 0.35 -2.83 7.87
CA GLY A 52 0.82 -1.56 8.40
C GLY A 52 2.04 -1.02 7.66
N PRO A 53 2.49 0.21 7.98
CA PRO A 53 3.61 0.87 7.34
C PRO A 53 4.91 0.03 7.38
N PRO A 54 5.91 0.36 6.56
CA PRO A 54 7.24 -0.25 6.68
C PRO A 54 7.87 0.06 8.04
N GLY A 55 8.82 -0.76 8.49
CA GLY A 55 9.63 -0.54 9.69
C GLY A 55 8.93 -0.60 11.05
N VAL A 56 7.62 -0.88 11.10
CA VAL A 56 6.84 -0.98 12.36
C VAL A 56 6.96 -2.34 13.07
N GLY A 57 7.79 -3.25 12.55
CA GLY A 57 8.13 -4.51 13.21
C GLY A 57 7.33 -5.74 12.77
N LYS A 58 6.63 -5.76 11.63
CA LYS A 58 5.84 -6.92 11.15
C LYS A 58 6.65 -8.21 11.12
N THR A 59 7.80 -8.23 10.46
CA THR A 59 8.70 -9.37 10.36
C THR A 59 9.26 -9.78 11.72
N THR A 60 9.61 -8.79 12.54
CA THR A 60 10.11 -9.00 13.90
C THR A 60 9.08 -9.69 14.79
N LEU A 61 7.82 -9.25 14.73
CA LEU A 61 6.73 -9.85 15.49
C LEU A 61 6.51 -11.32 15.09
N ALA A 62 6.58 -11.64 13.80
CA ALA A 62 6.47 -13.01 13.32
C ALA A 62 7.59 -13.92 13.89
N HIS A 63 8.84 -13.43 13.93
CA HIS A 63 9.96 -14.14 14.53
C HIS A 63 9.77 -14.36 16.04
N ILE A 64 9.39 -13.33 16.78
CA ILE A 64 9.13 -13.42 18.24
C ILE A 64 8.05 -14.48 18.50
N ILE A 65 6.98 -14.51 17.71
CA ILE A 65 5.90 -15.50 17.85
C ILE A 65 6.43 -16.91 17.64
N ALA A 66 7.22 -17.13 16.60
CA ALA A 66 7.78 -18.42 16.30
C ALA A 66 8.72 -18.92 17.40
N GLU A 67 9.62 -18.06 17.90
CA GLU A 67 10.52 -18.36 18.99
C GLU A 67 9.76 -18.62 20.31
N THR A 68 8.76 -17.81 20.64
CA THR A 68 7.96 -17.95 21.86
C THR A 68 7.20 -19.30 21.88
N LEU A 69 6.72 -19.74 20.72
CA LEU A 69 5.93 -20.96 20.59
C LEU A 69 6.79 -22.21 20.29
N ASP A 70 8.10 -22.05 20.15
CA ASP A 70 9.04 -23.12 19.74
C ASP A 70 8.56 -23.88 18.50
N ARG A 71 8.03 -23.13 17.50
CA ARG A 71 7.53 -23.67 16.23
C ARG A 71 8.52 -23.49 15.10
N GLU A 72 8.55 -24.42 14.17
CA GLU A 72 9.31 -24.25 12.94
C GLU A 72 8.83 -23.01 12.17
N PHE A 73 9.79 -22.27 11.63
CA PHE A 73 9.56 -20.99 10.97
C PHE A 73 10.11 -21.01 9.55
N TYR A 74 9.21 -20.93 8.58
CA TYR A 74 9.56 -20.81 7.17
C TYR A 74 9.29 -19.40 6.69
N THR A 75 10.22 -18.83 5.95
CA THR A 75 10.09 -17.48 5.39
C THR A 75 10.10 -17.53 3.88
N LEU A 76 9.12 -16.88 3.26
CA LEU A 76 9.08 -16.63 1.82
C LEU A 76 8.98 -15.11 1.57
N SER A 77 9.78 -14.63 0.64
CA SER A 77 9.59 -13.27 0.09
C SER A 77 8.70 -13.36 -1.14
N ALA A 78 7.57 -12.68 -1.12
CA ALA A 78 6.67 -12.68 -2.27
C ALA A 78 7.26 -12.02 -3.53
N VAL A 79 8.37 -11.29 -3.39
CA VAL A 79 9.11 -10.71 -4.52
C VAL A 79 9.85 -11.77 -5.34
N THR A 80 10.37 -12.82 -4.69
CA THR A 80 11.25 -13.81 -5.32
C THR A 80 10.66 -15.22 -5.37
N ALA A 81 9.70 -15.55 -4.49
CA ALA A 81 9.16 -16.90 -4.37
C ALA A 81 8.13 -17.22 -5.45
N GLY A 82 8.20 -18.41 -6.03
CA GLY A 82 7.24 -18.98 -6.96
C GLY A 82 6.27 -19.99 -6.30
N VAL A 83 5.29 -20.49 -7.06
CA VAL A 83 4.36 -21.54 -6.59
C VAL A 83 5.12 -22.81 -6.15
N LYS A 84 6.26 -23.10 -6.77
CA LYS A 84 7.10 -24.24 -6.40
C LYS A 84 7.65 -24.08 -4.98
N ASP A 85 8.16 -22.90 -4.65
CA ASP A 85 8.75 -22.64 -3.33
C ASP A 85 7.70 -22.78 -2.22
N VAL A 86 6.47 -22.34 -2.50
CA VAL A 86 5.31 -22.54 -1.59
C VAL A 86 5.04 -24.02 -1.37
N ARG A 87 5.04 -24.86 -2.43
CA ARG A 87 4.81 -26.30 -2.32
C ARG A 87 5.94 -27.01 -1.57
N ASP A 88 7.18 -26.63 -1.84
CA ASP A 88 8.36 -27.20 -1.16
C ASP A 88 8.31 -26.96 0.36
N VAL A 89 7.78 -25.80 0.79
CA VAL A 89 7.52 -25.54 2.22
C VAL A 89 6.43 -26.44 2.77
N PHE A 90 5.35 -26.68 2.02
CA PHE A 90 4.27 -27.57 2.50
C PHE A 90 4.72 -29.03 2.64
N ASP A 91 5.56 -29.50 1.73
CA ASP A 91 6.11 -30.85 1.80
C ASP A 91 7.01 -30.98 3.05
N LYS A 92 7.89 -30.02 3.29
CA LYS A 92 8.69 -29.96 4.53
C LYS A 92 7.82 -29.89 5.79
N ALA A 93 6.79 -29.05 5.78
CA ALA A 93 5.86 -28.91 6.90
C ALA A 93 5.10 -30.20 7.22
N ARG A 94 4.75 -30.99 6.20
CA ARG A 94 4.11 -32.32 6.40
C ARG A 94 5.09 -33.34 6.98
N ASP A 95 6.32 -33.36 6.49
CA ASP A 95 7.33 -34.29 6.99
C ASP A 95 7.68 -33.99 8.45
N SER A 96 7.80 -32.73 8.82
CA SER A 96 8.10 -32.34 10.19
C SER A 96 6.92 -32.55 11.15
N SER A 97 5.67 -32.38 10.70
CA SER A 97 4.48 -32.58 11.52
C SER A 97 4.27 -34.04 11.97
N LEU A 98 4.81 -35.00 11.21
CA LEU A 98 4.76 -36.44 11.57
C LEU A 98 5.64 -36.78 12.78
N PHE A 99 6.59 -35.94 13.15
CA PHE A 99 7.57 -36.19 14.22
C PHE A 99 7.56 -35.17 15.36
N ALA A 100 6.83 -34.07 15.23
CA ALA A 100 6.87 -32.96 16.20
C ALA A 100 5.57 -32.83 17.00
N GLN A 101 5.69 -32.84 18.35
CA GLN A 101 4.58 -32.51 19.30
C GLN A 101 4.33 -30.98 19.43
N ARG A 102 4.90 -30.15 18.54
CA ARG A 102 5.04 -28.69 18.72
C ARG A 102 3.98 -27.83 18.00
N GLY A 103 2.95 -28.43 17.44
CA GLY A 103 1.92 -27.74 16.68
C GLY A 103 2.33 -27.43 15.24
N ALA A 104 1.42 -26.84 14.43
CA ALA A 104 1.67 -26.56 13.02
C ALA A 104 2.79 -25.52 12.86
N PRO A 105 3.73 -25.70 11.89
CA PRO A 105 4.79 -24.75 11.60
C PRO A 105 4.22 -23.43 11.09
N ILE A 106 4.97 -22.36 11.28
CA ILE A 106 4.62 -21.01 10.84
C ILE A 106 5.24 -20.75 9.47
N LEU A 107 4.41 -20.36 8.50
CA LEU A 107 4.86 -19.81 7.23
C LEU A 107 4.68 -18.29 7.25
N PHE A 108 5.78 -17.57 7.27
CA PHE A 108 5.80 -16.12 7.12
C PHE A 108 6.00 -15.74 5.65
N ILE A 109 5.09 -14.90 5.13
CA ILE A 109 5.20 -14.35 3.77
C ILE A 109 5.32 -12.84 3.88
N ASP A 110 6.50 -12.32 3.55
CA ASP A 110 6.72 -10.88 3.49
C ASP A 110 6.19 -10.32 2.17
N GLU A 111 5.53 -9.17 2.26
CA GLU A 111 4.88 -8.47 1.14
C GLU A 111 3.89 -9.37 0.36
N ILE A 112 3.00 -10.06 1.08
CA ILE A 112 2.05 -11.05 0.52
C ILE A 112 1.20 -10.48 -0.63
N HIS A 113 1.00 -9.16 -0.69
CA HIS A 113 0.29 -8.48 -1.78
C HIS A 113 0.98 -8.64 -3.15
N ARG A 114 2.26 -8.99 -3.18
CA ARG A 114 3.01 -9.26 -4.42
C ARG A 114 2.79 -10.66 -4.98
N PHE A 115 2.18 -11.54 -4.23
CA PHE A 115 1.75 -12.84 -4.75
C PHE A 115 0.58 -12.68 -5.71
N ASN A 116 0.67 -13.28 -6.89
CA ASN A 116 -0.46 -13.35 -7.80
C ASN A 116 -1.56 -14.30 -7.25
N LYS A 117 -2.74 -14.28 -7.88
CA LYS A 117 -3.89 -15.07 -7.44
C LYS A 117 -3.57 -16.56 -7.33
N ALA A 118 -2.84 -17.15 -8.29
CA ALA A 118 -2.50 -18.58 -8.28
C ALA A 118 -1.55 -18.95 -7.13
N GLN A 119 -0.66 -18.04 -6.73
CA GLN A 119 0.22 -18.23 -5.58
C GLN A 119 -0.56 -18.14 -4.27
N GLN A 120 -1.49 -17.19 -4.16
CA GLN A 120 -2.37 -17.08 -2.99
C GLN A 120 -3.36 -18.25 -2.90
N ASP A 121 -3.91 -18.72 -4.02
CA ASP A 121 -4.77 -19.92 -4.06
C ASP A 121 -4.03 -21.17 -3.57
N ALA A 122 -2.74 -21.31 -3.89
CA ALA A 122 -1.94 -22.42 -3.42
C ALA A 122 -1.83 -22.52 -1.89
N LEU A 123 -1.99 -21.39 -1.17
CA LEU A 123 -1.95 -21.36 0.30
C LEU A 123 -3.24 -21.89 0.95
N LEU A 124 -4.37 -21.83 0.25
CA LEU A 124 -5.70 -22.10 0.84
C LEU A 124 -5.78 -23.47 1.48
N GLY A 125 -5.38 -24.52 0.77
CA GLY A 125 -5.50 -25.90 1.28
C GLY A 125 -4.65 -26.14 2.55
N ALA A 126 -3.45 -25.56 2.61
CA ALA A 126 -2.57 -25.73 3.76
C ALA A 126 -3.06 -24.94 4.99
N VAL A 127 -3.67 -23.76 4.77
CA VAL A 127 -4.29 -22.95 5.82
C VAL A 127 -5.59 -23.60 6.34
N GLU A 128 -6.45 -24.09 5.44
CA GLU A 128 -7.70 -24.75 5.80
C GLU A 128 -7.48 -26.03 6.62
N ASN A 129 -6.54 -26.85 6.20
CA ASN A 129 -6.24 -28.13 6.86
C ASN A 129 -5.36 -27.99 8.10
N GLY A 130 -4.94 -26.75 8.44
CA GLY A 130 -4.04 -26.50 9.57
C GLY A 130 -2.65 -27.13 9.39
N THR A 131 -2.23 -27.41 8.14
CA THR A 131 -0.88 -27.92 7.84
C THR A 131 0.19 -26.89 8.19
N ILE A 132 -0.15 -25.61 8.07
CA ILE A 132 0.66 -24.47 8.45
C ILE A 132 -0.20 -23.42 9.16
N VAL A 133 0.43 -22.55 9.94
CA VAL A 133 -0.12 -21.26 10.34
C VAL A 133 0.49 -20.18 9.46
N LEU A 134 -0.33 -19.49 8.69
CA LEU A 134 0.11 -18.42 7.82
C LEU A 134 0.21 -17.10 8.60
N ILE A 135 1.35 -16.44 8.53
CA ILE A 135 1.52 -15.03 8.91
C ILE A 135 1.90 -14.25 7.65
N GLY A 136 0.93 -13.54 7.05
CA GLY A 136 1.19 -12.64 5.93
C GLY A 136 1.56 -11.24 6.43
N ALA A 137 2.56 -10.60 5.85
CA ALA A 137 2.87 -9.20 6.08
C ALA A 137 2.63 -8.37 4.82
N THR A 138 2.08 -7.18 4.96
CA THR A 138 1.83 -6.27 3.84
C THR A 138 1.83 -4.81 4.28
N THR A 139 2.28 -3.94 3.38
CA THR A 139 2.12 -2.48 3.51
C THR A 139 0.85 -1.99 2.82
N GLU A 140 0.30 -2.75 1.87
CA GLU A 140 -0.90 -2.42 1.12
C GLU A 140 -2.17 -2.91 1.80
N ASN A 141 -3.31 -2.31 1.48
CA ASN A 141 -4.58 -2.71 2.08
C ASN A 141 -4.97 -4.14 1.65
N PRO A 142 -5.02 -5.10 2.57
CA PRO A 142 -5.26 -6.50 2.24
C PRO A 142 -6.64 -6.74 1.61
N SER A 143 -7.61 -5.86 1.82
CA SER A 143 -8.95 -5.99 1.22
C SER A 143 -8.94 -5.87 -0.31
N PHE A 144 -7.91 -5.26 -0.90
CA PHE A 144 -7.76 -5.12 -2.35
C PHE A 144 -6.76 -6.11 -2.94
N GLU A 145 -5.74 -6.48 -2.16
CA GLU A 145 -4.57 -7.19 -2.66
C GLU A 145 -4.58 -8.68 -2.31
N VAL A 146 -5.31 -9.08 -1.26
CA VAL A 146 -5.41 -10.47 -0.84
C VAL A 146 -6.76 -11.05 -1.28
N ILE A 147 -6.74 -12.25 -1.87
CA ILE A 147 -7.97 -12.89 -2.34
C ILE A 147 -8.95 -13.14 -1.19
N THR A 148 -10.23 -12.92 -1.45
CA THR A 148 -11.31 -13.08 -0.47
C THR A 148 -11.32 -14.45 0.23
N PRO A 149 -11.07 -15.59 -0.45
CA PRO A 149 -11.00 -16.89 0.22
C PRO A 149 -9.90 -16.97 1.27
N LEU A 150 -8.75 -16.33 1.07
CA LEU A 150 -7.66 -16.32 2.04
C LEU A 150 -7.97 -15.35 3.21
N LEU A 151 -8.53 -14.18 2.91
CA LEU A 151 -8.97 -13.21 3.94
C LEU A 151 -10.02 -13.80 4.87
N SER A 152 -10.95 -14.62 4.36
CA SER A 152 -11.99 -15.25 5.20
C SER A 152 -11.44 -16.27 6.22
N ARG A 153 -10.18 -16.69 6.06
CA ARG A 153 -9.47 -17.65 6.91
C ARG A 153 -8.40 -17.04 7.77
N CYS A 154 -8.13 -15.76 7.58
CA CYS A 154 -7.08 -15.02 8.28
C CYS A 154 -7.70 -13.85 9.06
N GLN A 155 -7.23 -13.63 10.28
CA GLN A 155 -7.50 -12.39 10.98
C GLN A 155 -6.59 -11.30 10.42
N VAL A 156 -7.02 -10.03 10.44
CA VAL A 156 -6.18 -8.90 10.02
C VAL A 156 -5.84 -8.07 11.25
N PHE A 157 -4.56 -7.92 11.53
CA PHE A 157 -4.05 -7.06 12.58
C PHE A 157 -3.38 -5.83 11.98
N ILE A 158 -3.82 -4.64 12.42
CA ILE A 158 -3.33 -3.36 11.91
C ILE A 158 -2.22 -2.86 12.82
N LEU A 159 -1.01 -2.74 12.28
CA LEU A 159 0.11 -2.11 12.94
C LEU A 159 0.14 -0.62 12.60
N LYS A 160 0.51 0.19 13.59
CA LYS A 160 0.61 1.65 13.47
C LYS A 160 2.06 2.10 13.48
N ASN A 161 2.32 3.31 12.96
CA ASN A 161 3.61 3.95 13.17
C ASN A 161 3.96 3.98 14.65
N LEU A 162 5.25 3.87 14.96
CA LEU A 162 5.72 4.01 16.33
C LEU A 162 5.53 5.45 16.80
N GLU A 163 5.08 5.59 18.02
CA GLU A 163 4.94 6.90 18.67
C GLU A 163 6.29 7.43 19.12
N LYS A 164 6.38 8.75 19.39
CA LYS A 164 7.61 9.40 19.83
C LYS A 164 8.23 8.69 21.04
N ALA A 165 7.44 8.30 22.02
CA ALA A 165 7.91 7.61 23.21
C ALA A 165 8.51 6.22 22.92
N ASP A 166 7.94 5.48 21.94
CA ASP A 166 8.46 4.17 21.53
C ASP A 166 9.82 4.32 20.83
N LEU A 167 9.96 5.35 19.99
CA LEU A 167 11.21 5.66 19.28
C LEU A 167 12.30 6.14 20.24
N GLU A 168 11.97 6.98 21.23
CA GLU A 168 12.89 7.41 22.28
C GLU A 168 13.39 6.23 23.12
N SER A 169 12.49 5.34 23.53
CA SER A 169 12.84 4.11 24.22
C SER A 169 13.77 3.20 23.40
N LEU A 170 13.49 3.07 22.09
CA LEU A 170 14.34 2.30 21.18
C LEU A 170 15.74 2.91 21.02
N LEU A 171 15.81 4.23 20.90
CA LEU A 171 17.08 4.98 20.83
C LEU A 171 17.92 4.76 22.08
N GLU A 172 17.32 4.95 23.27
CA GLU A 172 18.00 4.70 24.54
C GLU A 172 18.51 3.28 24.68
N ARG A 173 17.67 2.30 24.28
CA ARG A 173 18.04 0.88 24.33
C ARG A 173 19.21 0.60 23.39
N ALA A 174 19.20 1.15 22.17
CA ALA A 174 20.29 0.97 21.20
C ALA A 174 21.63 1.50 21.75
N LEU A 175 21.63 2.66 22.38
CA LEU A 175 22.82 3.26 22.95
C LEU A 175 23.37 2.48 24.17
N LYS A 176 22.49 1.82 24.96
CA LYS A 176 22.86 1.08 26.16
C LYS A 176 23.27 -0.37 25.90
N GLU A 177 22.61 -1.03 24.93
CA GLU A 177 22.70 -2.49 24.76
C GLU A 177 23.48 -2.93 23.52
N ASP A 178 23.57 -2.10 22.47
CA ASP A 178 24.28 -2.49 21.25
C ASP A 178 25.78 -2.66 21.52
N VAL A 179 26.34 -3.76 20.99
CA VAL A 179 27.71 -4.17 21.24
C VAL A 179 28.77 -3.16 20.78
N LEU A 180 28.47 -2.34 19.78
CA LEU A 180 29.36 -1.32 19.23
C LEU A 180 29.11 0.05 19.84
N LEU A 181 27.83 0.41 20.04
CA LEU A 181 27.49 1.76 20.51
C LEU A 181 27.79 1.97 21.98
N LYS A 182 27.58 0.95 22.83
CA LYS A 182 27.85 1.04 24.28
C LYS A 182 29.32 1.30 24.64
N GLU A 183 30.24 0.93 23.74
CA GLU A 183 31.68 1.15 23.93
C GLU A 183 32.13 2.55 23.52
N LYS A 184 31.29 3.28 22.76
CA LYS A 184 31.55 4.63 22.31
C LYS A 184 31.02 5.64 23.33
N ASN A 185 31.79 6.70 23.58
CA ASN A 185 31.34 7.80 24.45
C ASN A 185 30.37 8.70 23.68
N ILE A 186 29.08 8.28 23.62
CA ILE A 186 28.03 8.98 22.90
C ILE A 186 27.18 9.78 23.89
N ARG A 187 26.97 11.06 23.59
CA ARG A 187 26.05 11.95 24.29
C ARG A 187 24.99 12.46 23.33
N VAL A 188 23.72 12.25 23.64
CA VAL A 188 22.59 12.79 22.91
C VAL A 188 22.09 14.03 23.61
N ASP A 189 22.33 15.20 23.03
CA ASP A 189 21.87 16.48 23.54
C ASP A 189 20.46 16.79 22.98
N GLU A 190 20.18 16.42 21.71
CA GLU A 190 18.89 16.57 21.07
C GLU A 190 18.61 15.37 20.15
N SER A 191 17.38 14.87 20.17
CA SER A 191 16.95 13.70 19.36
C SER A 191 15.84 14.01 18.35
N ASP A 192 15.26 15.22 18.35
CA ASP A 192 14.08 15.53 17.54
C ASP A 192 14.33 15.39 16.02
N ALA A 193 15.55 15.68 15.54
CA ALA A 193 15.88 15.50 14.14
C ALA A 193 15.91 14.00 13.75
N LEU A 194 16.51 13.12 14.59
CA LEU A 194 16.49 11.67 14.38
C LEU A 194 15.07 11.11 14.40
N LEU A 195 14.26 11.54 15.35
CA LEU A 195 12.87 11.09 15.50
C LEU A 195 12.01 11.54 14.32
N ARG A 196 12.14 12.79 13.87
CA ARG A 196 11.47 13.29 12.67
C ARG A 196 11.90 12.53 11.42
N TYR A 197 13.19 12.27 11.26
CA TYR A 197 13.70 11.53 10.12
C TYR A 197 13.20 10.08 10.06
N SER A 198 13.02 9.45 11.21
CA SER A 198 12.48 8.08 11.27
C SER A 198 11.04 7.97 10.79
N GLY A 199 10.22 9.03 10.91
CA GLY A 199 8.81 9.01 10.52
C GLY A 199 7.98 7.89 11.16
N GLY A 200 8.35 7.42 12.36
CA GLY A 200 7.67 6.29 13.01
C GLY A 200 8.21 4.90 12.62
N ASP A 201 9.31 4.84 11.87
CA ASP A 201 9.97 3.62 11.42
C ASP A 201 11.22 3.32 12.26
N ALA A 202 11.18 2.17 12.99
CA ALA A 202 12.31 1.74 13.85
C ALA A 202 13.57 1.46 13.05
N ARG A 203 13.48 0.88 11.85
CA ARG A 203 14.63 0.56 11.01
C ARG A 203 15.33 1.83 10.55
N ARG A 204 14.56 2.85 10.15
CA ARG A 204 15.09 4.16 9.75
C ARG A 204 15.78 4.86 10.92
N LEU A 205 15.17 4.84 12.11
CA LEU A 205 15.77 5.42 13.31
C LEU A 205 17.14 4.82 13.57
N LEU A 206 17.22 3.50 13.61
CA LEU A 206 18.47 2.80 13.93
C LEU A 206 19.53 2.97 12.85
N ASN A 207 19.14 2.93 11.58
CA ASN A 207 20.06 3.21 10.48
C ASN A 207 20.59 4.65 10.52
N ALA A 208 19.72 5.62 10.79
CA ALA A 208 20.13 7.01 10.93
C ALA A 208 21.08 7.21 12.11
N LEU A 209 20.80 6.55 13.24
CA LEU A 209 21.70 6.58 14.42
C LEU A 209 23.09 6.02 14.07
N GLU A 210 23.16 4.85 13.42
CA GLU A 210 24.42 4.24 13.00
C GLU A 210 25.20 5.15 12.07
N LEU A 211 24.53 5.73 11.06
CA LEU A 211 25.11 6.67 10.12
C LEU A 211 25.69 7.92 10.82
N VAL A 212 24.92 8.55 11.72
CA VAL A 212 25.35 9.74 12.45
C VAL A 212 26.55 9.43 13.33
N VAL A 213 26.53 8.32 14.05
CA VAL A 213 27.65 7.90 14.89
C VAL A 213 28.92 7.62 14.06
N ASP A 214 28.77 7.03 12.89
CA ASP A 214 29.89 6.74 11.99
C ASP A 214 30.44 8.01 11.32
N SER A 215 29.59 8.97 10.94
CA SER A 215 30.02 10.25 10.36
C SER A 215 30.75 11.13 11.38
N LEU A 216 30.45 10.99 12.66
CA LEU A 216 31.10 11.70 13.76
C LEU A 216 32.27 10.90 14.38
N ALA A 217 32.64 9.76 13.77
CA ALA A 217 33.74 8.93 14.24
C ALA A 217 35.05 9.73 14.23
N GLY A 218 35.69 9.84 15.40
CA GLY A 218 36.88 10.67 15.63
C GLY A 218 36.66 11.75 16.67
N ASN A 219 35.43 12.10 16.99
CA ASN A 219 35.10 12.99 18.10
C ASN A 219 35.01 12.19 19.41
N ASN A 220 35.42 12.78 20.51
CA ASN A 220 35.26 12.18 21.85
C ASN A 220 34.99 13.28 22.91
N PRO A 221 33.76 13.39 23.43
CA PRO A 221 32.57 12.56 23.13
C PRO A 221 31.99 12.77 21.76
N ILE A 222 31.28 11.77 21.21
CA ILE A 222 30.41 11.91 20.05
C ILE A 222 29.14 12.59 20.54
N VAL A 223 28.90 13.83 20.10
CA VAL A 223 27.71 14.61 20.48
C VAL A 223 26.70 14.56 19.35
N ILE A 224 25.51 14.04 19.65
CA ILE A 224 24.36 13.97 18.73
C ILE A 224 23.42 15.10 19.08
N ASP A 225 23.26 16.06 18.17
CA ASP A 225 22.29 17.15 18.22
C ASP A 225 21.57 17.29 16.88
N ASN A 226 20.55 18.14 16.81
CA ASN A 226 19.76 18.31 15.59
C ASN A 226 20.60 18.82 14.40
N ALA A 227 21.64 19.59 14.64
CA ALA A 227 22.52 20.13 13.59
C ALA A 227 23.40 19.03 12.99
N SER A 228 24.06 18.23 13.83
CA SER A 228 24.93 17.12 13.43
C SER A 228 24.14 16.02 12.71
N VAL A 229 22.93 15.71 13.19
CA VAL A 229 22.00 14.77 12.52
C VAL A 229 21.65 15.27 11.13
N THR A 230 21.24 16.54 11.01
CA THR A 230 20.86 17.13 9.72
C THR A 230 22.01 17.13 8.73
N ALA A 231 23.23 17.52 9.17
CA ALA A 231 24.41 17.52 8.33
C ALA A 231 24.78 16.11 7.85
N SER A 232 24.85 15.14 8.78
CA SER A 232 25.20 13.75 8.45
C SER A 232 24.23 13.10 7.50
N ILE A 233 22.93 13.40 7.65
CA ILE A 233 21.88 12.88 6.75
C ILE A 233 21.96 13.57 5.39
N GLN A 234 22.15 14.90 5.33
CA GLN A 234 22.24 15.63 4.05
C GLN A 234 23.45 15.22 3.21
N GLU A 235 24.59 14.99 3.82
CA GLU A 235 25.80 14.49 3.12
C GLU A 235 25.58 13.09 2.51
N ASN A 236 24.67 12.28 3.09
CA ASN A 236 24.40 10.91 2.67
C ASN A 236 23.04 10.73 1.97
N MET A 237 22.25 11.79 1.77
CA MET A 237 20.90 11.74 1.20
C MET A 237 20.83 11.10 -0.19
N ALA A 238 21.89 11.08 -0.97
CA ALA A 238 21.93 10.37 -2.26
C ALA A 238 21.76 8.84 -2.12
N ILE A 239 21.88 8.30 -0.91
CA ILE A 239 21.86 6.84 -0.65
C ILE A 239 20.57 6.41 0.10
N TYR A 240 19.88 7.33 0.81
CA TYR A 240 18.95 6.92 1.87
C TYR A 240 17.44 7.15 1.63
N ASP A 241 17.01 7.96 0.67
CA ASP A 241 15.61 8.44 0.64
C ASP A 241 14.76 7.83 -0.50
N LYS A 242 14.75 6.50 -0.63
CA LYS A 242 13.79 5.83 -1.55
C LYS A 242 12.38 5.63 -0.97
N ASP A 243 12.19 5.76 0.36
CA ASP A 243 10.91 5.43 1.03
C ASP A 243 10.51 6.41 2.16
N GLY A 244 11.00 7.66 2.19
CA GLY A 244 10.82 8.63 3.27
C GLY A 244 9.60 9.56 3.19
N GLU A 245 9.31 10.27 4.28
CA GLU A 245 8.23 11.27 4.40
C GLU A 245 8.40 12.41 3.36
N MET A 246 9.63 12.81 3.06
CA MET A 246 9.94 13.76 1.98
C MET A 246 9.54 13.23 0.59
N HIS A 247 9.59 11.91 0.36
CA HIS A 247 9.09 11.27 -0.84
C HIS A 247 7.58 11.53 -1.02
N TYR A 248 6.77 11.31 0.04
CA TYR A 248 5.33 11.58 0.00
C TYR A 248 5.03 13.08 -0.17
N ASP A 249 5.83 13.96 0.41
CA ASP A 249 5.66 15.41 0.28
C ASP A 249 5.97 15.88 -1.14
N ILE A 250 7.06 15.41 -1.75
CA ILE A 250 7.43 15.75 -3.13
C ILE A 250 6.38 15.24 -4.12
N ILE A 251 5.94 13.99 -3.97
CA ILE A 251 4.87 13.42 -4.80
C ILE A 251 3.56 14.19 -4.61
N SER A 252 3.21 14.53 -3.38
CA SER A 252 2.02 15.31 -3.08
C SER A 252 2.10 16.71 -3.71
N ALA A 253 3.26 17.35 -3.65
CA ALA A 253 3.51 18.63 -4.30
C ALA A 253 3.44 18.51 -5.84
N PHE A 254 3.99 17.44 -6.41
CA PHE A 254 3.92 17.14 -7.84
C PHE A 254 2.47 17.02 -8.32
N ILE A 255 1.68 16.16 -7.68
CA ILE A 255 0.25 15.94 -8.01
C ILE A 255 -0.54 17.23 -7.84
N LYS A 256 -0.35 17.94 -6.72
CA LYS A 256 -1.03 19.22 -6.46
C LYS A 256 -0.68 20.30 -7.47
N SER A 257 0.55 20.32 -7.98
CA SER A 257 0.96 21.24 -9.04
C SER A 257 0.27 20.94 -10.37
N ILE A 258 0.15 19.65 -10.74
CA ILE A 258 -0.62 19.22 -11.92
C ILE A 258 -2.10 19.61 -11.74
N ARG A 259 -2.70 19.29 -10.61
CA ARG A 259 -4.08 19.64 -10.27
C ARG A 259 -4.32 21.15 -10.27
N GLY A 260 -3.37 21.93 -9.76
CA GLY A 260 -3.38 23.38 -9.74
C GLY A 260 -3.06 24.05 -11.07
N SER A 261 -2.78 23.26 -12.13
CA SER A 261 -2.44 23.74 -13.47
C SER A 261 -1.17 24.60 -13.53
N ASP A 262 -0.16 24.26 -12.71
CA ASP A 262 1.16 24.88 -12.76
C ASP A 262 2.19 23.91 -13.36
N PRO A 263 2.49 23.99 -14.69
CA PRO A 263 3.46 23.12 -15.32
C PRO A 263 4.90 23.37 -14.86
N ASN A 264 5.24 24.58 -14.40
CA ASN A 264 6.59 24.90 -13.95
C ASN A 264 6.88 24.26 -12.58
N ALA A 265 5.94 24.40 -11.63
CA ALA A 265 6.04 23.71 -10.34
C ALA A 265 6.03 22.18 -10.52
N ALA A 266 5.15 21.65 -11.39
CA ALA A 266 5.11 20.23 -11.69
C ALA A 266 6.42 19.69 -12.25
N LEU A 267 7.06 20.39 -13.21
CA LEU A 267 8.37 20.03 -13.74
C LEU A 267 9.48 20.12 -12.69
N TYR A 268 9.44 21.12 -11.81
CA TYR A 268 10.41 21.23 -10.73
C TYR A 268 10.35 20.03 -9.78
N TRP A 269 9.14 19.62 -9.36
CA TRP A 269 8.94 18.46 -8.49
C TRP A 269 9.28 17.15 -9.21
N LEU A 270 8.97 17.03 -10.52
CA LEU A 270 9.42 15.92 -11.36
C LEU A 270 10.94 15.80 -11.36
N ALA A 271 11.63 16.92 -11.61
CA ALA A 271 13.10 16.94 -11.63
C ALA A 271 13.69 16.51 -10.27
N ARG A 272 13.12 16.97 -9.16
CA ARG A 272 13.53 16.53 -7.82
C ARG A 272 13.33 15.05 -7.58
N MET A 273 12.24 14.46 -8.08
CA MET A 273 12.01 12.99 -7.98
C MET A 273 13.04 12.23 -8.81
N ILE A 274 13.34 12.68 -10.04
CA ILE A 274 14.32 12.03 -10.92
C ILE A 274 15.73 12.13 -10.33
N ASP A 275 16.13 13.30 -9.84
CA ASP A 275 17.43 13.53 -9.21
C ASP A 275 17.59 12.71 -7.92
N GLY A 276 16.54 12.57 -7.14
CA GLY A 276 16.46 11.70 -5.96
C GLY A 276 16.41 10.21 -6.26
N GLY A 277 16.42 9.79 -7.53
CA GLY A 277 16.45 8.38 -7.94
C GLY A 277 15.13 7.64 -7.76
N GLU A 278 14.00 8.37 -7.80
CA GLU A 278 12.65 7.79 -7.74
C GLU A 278 12.43 6.77 -8.87
N ASP A 279 11.65 5.72 -8.59
CA ASP A 279 11.23 4.77 -9.63
C ASP A 279 10.43 5.49 -10.74
N PRO A 280 10.95 5.53 -11.98
CA PRO A 280 10.27 6.21 -13.07
C PRO A 280 8.89 5.62 -13.38
N LEU A 281 8.68 4.33 -13.13
CA LEU A 281 7.37 3.69 -13.28
C LEU A 281 6.40 4.12 -12.19
N PHE A 282 6.90 4.39 -10.98
CA PHE A 282 6.08 4.97 -9.93
C PHE A 282 5.60 6.38 -10.31
N ILE A 283 6.48 7.24 -10.83
CA ILE A 283 6.11 8.57 -11.34
C ILE A 283 5.05 8.44 -12.46
N ALA A 284 5.28 7.55 -13.42
CA ALA A 284 4.35 7.32 -14.52
C ALA A 284 2.97 6.84 -14.05
N ARG A 285 2.91 5.95 -13.02
CA ARG A 285 1.64 5.54 -12.38
C ARG A 285 0.89 6.74 -11.79
N ARG A 286 1.59 7.68 -11.15
CA ARG A 286 0.97 8.89 -10.60
C ARG A 286 0.43 9.81 -11.69
N LEU A 287 1.08 9.88 -12.84
CA LEU A 287 0.54 10.59 -14.01
C LEU A 287 -0.74 9.95 -14.54
N CYS A 288 -0.82 8.62 -14.62
CA CYS A 288 -2.04 7.91 -15.00
C CYS A 288 -3.20 8.20 -14.03
N LEU A 289 -2.91 8.24 -12.73
CA LEU A 289 -3.90 8.57 -11.70
C LEU A 289 -4.40 10.01 -11.87
N SER A 290 -3.49 11.01 -11.94
CA SER A 290 -3.86 12.42 -12.16
C SER A 290 -4.61 12.64 -13.48
N ALA A 291 -4.27 11.88 -14.54
CA ALA A 291 -4.99 11.95 -15.81
C ALA A 291 -6.47 11.55 -15.67
N SER A 292 -6.77 10.59 -14.81
CA SER A 292 -8.14 10.10 -14.58
C SER A 292 -8.89 10.91 -13.51
N GLU A 293 -8.21 11.25 -12.39
CA GLU A 293 -8.80 11.91 -11.23
C GLU A 293 -8.97 13.41 -11.45
N ASP A 294 -7.91 14.09 -11.96
CA ASP A 294 -7.88 15.54 -12.03
C ASP A 294 -8.30 16.09 -13.40
N VAL A 295 -7.81 15.47 -14.49
CA VAL A 295 -8.15 15.90 -15.87
C VAL A 295 -9.46 15.24 -16.32
N GLY A 296 -9.61 13.96 -16.14
CA GLY A 296 -10.83 13.21 -16.39
C GLY A 296 -11.44 13.48 -17.78
N LEU A 297 -12.75 13.65 -17.81
CA LEU A 297 -13.50 13.89 -19.04
C LEU A 297 -13.33 15.30 -19.63
N ALA A 298 -12.66 16.21 -18.94
CA ALA A 298 -12.32 17.52 -19.52
C ALA A 298 -11.35 17.39 -20.72
N ASN A 299 -10.49 16.37 -20.70
CA ASN A 299 -9.63 15.99 -21.82
C ASN A 299 -9.45 14.47 -21.87
N PRO A 300 -10.27 13.71 -22.62
CA PRO A 300 -10.20 12.26 -22.68
C PRO A 300 -8.87 11.67 -23.17
N ASN A 301 -8.06 12.48 -23.89
CA ASN A 301 -6.74 12.04 -24.35
C ASN A 301 -5.69 11.99 -23.20
N ALA A 302 -5.98 12.58 -22.05
CA ALA A 302 -5.04 12.64 -20.94
C ALA A 302 -4.63 11.25 -20.45
N LEU A 303 -5.59 10.36 -20.24
CA LEU A 303 -5.33 8.99 -19.82
C LEU A 303 -4.60 8.17 -20.90
N LEU A 304 -4.92 8.38 -22.17
CA LEU A 304 -4.24 7.72 -23.28
C LEU A 304 -2.77 8.09 -23.33
N LEU A 305 -2.45 9.40 -23.21
CA LEU A 305 -1.08 9.89 -23.20
C LEU A 305 -0.32 9.40 -21.96
N ALA A 306 -0.95 9.44 -20.79
CA ALA A 306 -0.33 8.97 -19.55
C ALA A 306 -0.01 7.46 -19.61
N ASN A 307 -0.93 6.65 -20.18
CA ASN A 307 -0.68 5.23 -20.38
C ASN A 307 0.43 4.98 -21.40
N ALA A 308 0.46 5.73 -22.52
CA ALA A 308 1.54 5.65 -23.48
C ALA A 308 2.89 6.04 -22.85
N CYS A 309 2.91 7.04 -21.98
CA CYS A 309 4.09 7.41 -21.19
C CYS A 309 4.56 6.24 -20.31
N PHE A 310 3.67 5.63 -19.55
CA PHE A 310 3.98 4.47 -18.70
C PHE A 310 4.62 3.33 -19.51
N GLU A 311 3.99 2.95 -20.61
CA GLU A 311 4.49 1.91 -21.51
C GLU A 311 5.84 2.27 -22.14
N THR A 312 6.04 3.53 -22.51
CA THR A 312 7.31 4.00 -23.09
C THR A 312 8.41 3.95 -22.06
N VAL A 313 8.19 4.51 -20.86
CA VAL A 313 9.17 4.52 -19.77
C VAL A 313 9.54 3.09 -19.36
N SER A 314 8.60 2.15 -19.34
CA SER A 314 8.88 0.75 -19.02
C SER A 314 9.79 0.06 -20.04
N LYS A 315 9.78 0.51 -21.30
CA LYS A 315 10.56 -0.07 -22.39
C LYS A 315 11.95 0.56 -22.53
N ILE A 316 12.05 1.89 -22.37
CA ILE A 316 13.32 2.60 -22.61
C ILE A 316 14.13 2.83 -21.34
N GLY A 317 13.49 2.89 -20.15
CA GLY A 317 14.18 3.15 -18.90
C GLY A 317 14.77 4.56 -18.79
N MET A 318 15.65 4.75 -17.80
CA MET A 318 16.38 6.00 -17.60
C MET A 318 17.76 5.91 -18.25
N PRO A 319 18.36 7.02 -18.72
CA PRO A 319 17.92 8.42 -18.51
C PRO A 319 16.90 8.95 -19.52
N GLU A 320 16.61 8.25 -20.62
CA GLU A 320 15.73 8.74 -21.70
C GLU A 320 14.27 8.83 -21.27
N GLY A 321 13.81 7.97 -20.33
CA GLY A 321 12.47 7.97 -19.76
C GLY A 321 12.02 9.31 -19.17
N ARG A 322 12.95 10.18 -18.79
CA ARG A 322 12.65 11.54 -18.32
C ARG A 322 11.92 12.40 -19.38
N ILE A 323 12.12 12.11 -20.67
CA ILE A 323 11.53 12.90 -21.76
C ILE A 323 10.01 12.70 -21.84
N PRO A 324 9.48 11.47 -21.99
CA PRO A 324 8.04 11.24 -21.97
C PRO A 324 7.39 11.59 -20.62
N LEU A 325 8.11 11.46 -19.50
CA LEU A 325 7.61 11.91 -18.19
C LEU A 325 7.40 13.44 -18.17
N ALA A 326 8.34 14.22 -18.68
CA ALA A 326 8.23 15.68 -18.76
C ALA A 326 7.12 16.12 -19.71
N GLU A 327 7.03 15.53 -20.91
CA GLU A 327 5.98 15.81 -21.89
C GLU A 327 4.59 15.57 -21.29
N THR A 328 4.39 14.42 -20.67
CA THR A 328 3.11 14.05 -20.05
C THR A 328 2.78 14.97 -18.87
N THR A 329 3.75 15.31 -18.04
CA THR A 329 3.57 16.23 -16.92
C THR A 329 3.06 17.60 -17.40
N VAL A 330 3.72 18.17 -18.42
CA VAL A 330 3.29 19.47 -19.00
C VAL A 330 1.89 19.36 -19.60
N TYR A 331 1.62 18.29 -20.35
CA TYR A 331 0.31 18.06 -20.94
C TYR A 331 -0.80 18.02 -19.93
N LEU A 332 -0.63 17.23 -18.85
CA LEU A 332 -1.63 17.11 -17.77
C LEU A 332 -1.79 18.41 -16.99
N ALA A 333 -0.68 19.07 -16.64
CA ALA A 333 -0.73 20.34 -15.93
C ALA A 333 -1.41 21.45 -16.76
N SER A 334 -1.24 21.43 -18.08
CA SER A 334 -1.85 22.42 -19.00
C SER A 334 -3.24 22.04 -19.52
N SER A 335 -3.75 20.86 -19.17
CA SER A 335 -5.10 20.42 -19.57
C SER A 335 -6.18 21.02 -18.67
N PRO A 336 -7.41 21.25 -19.19
CA PRO A 336 -8.57 21.53 -18.36
C PRO A 336 -8.77 20.43 -17.31
N LYS A 337 -9.40 20.75 -16.18
CA LYS A 337 -9.60 19.84 -15.07
C LYS A 337 -11.07 19.49 -14.87
N SER A 338 -11.34 18.20 -14.60
CA SER A 338 -12.64 17.71 -14.16
C SER A 338 -12.49 16.45 -13.34
N ASN A 339 -12.98 16.45 -12.13
CA ASN A 339 -13.10 15.28 -11.29
C ASN A 339 -14.53 14.73 -11.24
N ALA A 340 -15.39 15.13 -12.17
CA ALA A 340 -16.82 14.82 -12.14
C ALA A 340 -17.10 13.30 -12.11
N SER A 341 -16.36 12.50 -12.88
CA SER A 341 -16.49 11.04 -12.89
C SER A 341 -16.04 10.40 -11.58
N TYR A 342 -14.94 10.89 -10.98
CA TYR A 342 -14.47 10.45 -9.67
C TYR A 342 -15.49 10.74 -8.58
N MET A 343 -16.00 11.98 -8.52
CA MET A 343 -17.02 12.38 -7.55
C MET A 343 -18.34 11.62 -7.73
N ALA A 344 -18.70 11.28 -8.97
CA ALA A 344 -19.88 10.47 -9.28
C ALA A 344 -19.75 9.05 -8.68
N LEU A 345 -18.58 8.43 -8.81
CA LEU A 345 -18.31 7.13 -8.19
C LEU A 345 -18.35 7.20 -6.67
N GLU A 346 -17.74 8.22 -6.06
CA GLU A 346 -17.77 8.40 -4.60
C GLU A 346 -19.20 8.59 -4.06
N LYS A 347 -20.04 9.37 -4.76
CA LYS A 347 -21.47 9.50 -4.43
C LYS A 347 -22.19 8.14 -4.53
N ALA A 348 -21.94 7.38 -5.58
CA ALA A 348 -22.55 6.06 -5.77
C ALA A 348 -22.09 5.05 -4.70
N LEU A 349 -20.80 5.05 -4.33
CA LEU A 349 -20.27 4.20 -3.26
C LEU A 349 -20.86 4.56 -1.90
N ALA A 350 -21.04 5.85 -1.61
CA ALA A 350 -21.70 6.31 -0.38
C ALA A 350 -23.15 5.81 -0.32
N GLU A 351 -23.90 5.93 -1.42
CA GLU A 351 -25.27 5.44 -1.53
C GLU A 351 -25.35 3.92 -1.32
N VAL A 352 -24.46 3.14 -1.94
CA VAL A 352 -24.42 1.68 -1.75
C VAL A 352 -24.16 1.30 -0.28
N ARG A 353 -23.31 2.05 0.42
CA ARG A 353 -23.05 1.83 1.85
C ARG A 353 -24.26 2.13 2.72
N GLU A 354 -25.06 3.14 2.35
CA GLU A 354 -26.27 3.58 3.06
C GLU A 354 -27.47 2.67 2.76
N SER A 355 -27.73 2.40 1.48
CA SER A 355 -28.90 1.65 1.04
C SER A 355 -28.73 0.13 1.12
N GLY A 356 -27.50 -0.38 1.23
CA GLY A 356 -27.18 -1.80 1.22
C GLY A 356 -27.41 -2.47 -0.15
N ASN A 357 -27.55 -3.78 -0.15
CA ASN A 357 -27.71 -4.59 -1.37
C ASN A 357 -29.15 -4.51 -1.89
N LEU A 358 -29.49 -3.45 -2.61
CA LEU A 358 -30.78 -3.34 -3.28
C LEU A 358 -30.89 -4.35 -4.46
N PRO A 359 -32.09 -4.94 -4.69
CA PRO A 359 -32.27 -5.90 -5.76
C PRO A 359 -32.14 -5.25 -7.15
N VAL A 360 -31.50 -5.95 -8.08
CA VAL A 360 -31.45 -5.54 -9.48
C VAL A 360 -32.88 -5.57 -10.05
N PRO A 361 -33.37 -4.54 -10.76
CA PRO A 361 -34.68 -4.53 -11.40
C PRO A 361 -34.90 -5.73 -12.35
N LEU A 362 -36.07 -6.36 -12.28
CA LEU A 362 -36.39 -7.55 -13.08
C LEU A 362 -36.17 -7.37 -14.59
N PRO A 363 -36.51 -6.23 -15.22
CA PRO A 363 -36.32 -6.05 -16.66
C PRO A 363 -34.87 -6.19 -17.12
N ILE A 364 -33.90 -5.80 -16.28
CA ILE A 364 -32.48 -5.81 -16.65
C ILE A 364 -31.71 -7.05 -16.16
N ARG A 365 -32.42 -8.04 -15.59
CA ARG A 365 -31.83 -9.34 -15.24
C ARG A 365 -31.86 -10.26 -16.47
N ASN A 366 -30.77 -11.03 -16.66
CA ASN A 366 -30.73 -12.06 -17.71
C ASN A 366 -31.65 -13.25 -17.36
N ALA A 367 -32.32 -13.82 -18.35
CA ALA A 367 -33.19 -14.97 -18.19
C ALA A 367 -32.74 -16.18 -19.06
N PRO A 368 -31.56 -16.79 -18.80
CA PRO A 368 -31.03 -17.89 -19.60
C PRO A 368 -31.77 -19.23 -19.41
N THR A 369 -32.59 -19.38 -18.36
CA THR A 369 -33.35 -20.61 -18.09
C THR A 369 -34.84 -20.34 -18.07
N GLU A 370 -35.66 -21.40 -18.33
CA GLU A 370 -37.13 -21.30 -18.28
C GLU A 370 -37.62 -20.84 -16.92
N LEU A 371 -37.04 -21.37 -15.81
CA LEU A 371 -37.38 -20.92 -14.45
C LEU A 371 -37.20 -19.42 -14.28
N MET A 372 -36.12 -18.82 -14.86
CA MET A 372 -35.89 -17.37 -14.76
C MET A 372 -36.92 -16.58 -15.57
N LYS A 373 -37.39 -17.12 -16.70
CA LYS A 373 -38.49 -16.52 -17.48
C LYS A 373 -39.80 -16.57 -16.68
N ASP A 374 -40.11 -17.70 -16.04
CA ASP A 374 -41.28 -17.86 -15.18
C ASP A 374 -41.24 -16.89 -13.96
N LEU A 375 -40.04 -16.49 -13.53
CA LEU A 375 -39.80 -15.48 -12.51
C LEU A 375 -39.79 -14.05 -13.04
N HIS A 376 -40.22 -13.83 -14.28
CA HIS A 376 -40.34 -12.53 -14.96
C HIS A 376 -39.01 -11.79 -15.13
N TYR A 377 -37.89 -12.51 -15.21
CA TYR A 377 -36.60 -11.91 -15.57
C TYR A 377 -36.61 -11.49 -17.03
N SER A 378 -36.03 -10.33 -17.35
CA SER A 378 -36.05 -9.67 -18.66
C SER A 378 -37.42 -9.21 -19.15
N ASP A 379 -38.49 -9.38 -18.38
CA ASP A 379 -39.80 -8.92 -18.79
C ASP A 379 -39.81 -7.39 -18.91
N GLY A 380 -40.20 -6.91 -20.08
CA GLY A 380 -40.23 -5.49 -20.40
C GLY A 380 -38.91 -4.87 -20.76
N TYR A 381 -37.80 -5.65 -20.84
CA TYR A 381 -36.53 -5.15 -21.35
C TYR A 381 -36.66 -4.71 -22.82
N LYS A 382 -36.12 -3.52 -23.09
CA LYS A 382 -36.10 -2.94 -24.43
C LYS A 382 -34.65 -2.79 -24.88
N TYR A 383 -34.27 -3.47 -25.94
CA TYR A 383 -32.91 -3.39 -26.49
C TYR A 383 -32.71 -2.04 -27.20
N ALA A 384 -31.89 -1.17 -26.63
CA ALA A 384 -31.77 0.22 -27.08
C ALA A 384 -31.38 0.36 -28.56
N HIS A 385 -30.62 -0.58 -29.13
CA HIS A 385 -30.22 -0.54 -30.52
C HIS A 385 -31.40 -0.73 -31.53
N ASP A 386 -32.55 -1.23 -31.09
CA ASP A 386 -33.77 -1.37 -31.91
C ASP A 386 -34.56 -0.06 -31.99
N TYR A 387 -34.14 0.99 -31.28
CA TYR A 387 -34.83 2.28 -31.15
C TYR A 387 -34.05 3.42 -31.81
N PRO A 388 -34.74 4.46 -32.31
CA PRO A 388 -34.11 5.65 -32.87
C PRO A 388 -33.11 6.27 -31.91
N GLY A 389 -31.92 6.61 -32.43
CA GLY A 389 -30.85 7.21 -31.61
C GLY A 389 -30.23 6.25 -30.60
N HIS A 390 -30.53 4.94 -30.69
CA HIS A 390 -30.05 3.91 -29.77
C HIS A 390 -30.35 4.24 -28.28
N PHE A 391 -31.50 4.86 -28.07
CA PHE A 391 -31.97 5.25 -26.73
C PHE A 391 -33.40 4.76 -26.48
N VAL A 392 -33.64 4.34 -25.25
CA VAL A 392 -34.95 3.99 -24.73
C VAL A 392 -35.15 4.53 -23.35
N ASP A 393 -36.25 5.23 -23.09
CA ASP A 393 -36.63 5.68 -21.76
C ASP A 393 -37.07 4.51 -20.89
N MET A 394 -36.12 3.94 -20.17
CA MET A 394 -36.31 2.80 -19.29
C MET A 394 -35.49 3.03 -18.00
N GLU A 395 -36.02 2.63 -16.87
CA GLU A 395 -35.31 2.78 -15.58
C GLU A 395 -34.30 1.66 -15.37
N PHE A 396 -33.08 2.01 -15.02
CA PHE A 396 -31.99 1.05 -14.77
C PHE A 396 -31.56 0.98 -13.30
N LEU A 397 -31.89 1.99 -12.48
CA LEU A 397 -31.63 1.97 -11.06
C LEU A 397 -32.70 1.18 -10.31
N PRO A 398 -32.38 0.61 -9.13
CA PRO A 398 -33.40 0.10 -8.21
C PRO A 398 -34.47 1.13 -7.91
N ASP A 399 -35.73 0.69 -7.71
CA ASP A 399 -36.87 1.59 -7.52
C ASP A 399 -36.67 2.65 -6.41
N LYS A 400 -35.96 2.27 -5.34
CA LYS A 400 -35.61 3.19 -4.23
C LYS A 400 -34.69 4.33 -4.65
N LEU A 401 -33.89 4.12 -5.68
CA LEU A 401 -32.90 5.08 -6.18
C LEU A 401 -33.38 5.79 -7.46
N ARG A 402 -34.63 5.57 -7.86
CA ARG A 402 -35.21 6.24 -9.02
C ARG A 402 -35.16 7.77 -8.82
N GLY A 403 -34.59 8.46 -9.79
CA GLY A 403 -34.41 9.92 -9.72
C GLY A 403 -33.06 10.36 -9.17
N THR A 404 -32.21 9.46 -8.68
CA THR A 404 -30.88 9.81 -8.19
C THR A 404 -29.93 10.11 -9.36
N VAL A 405 -29.19 11.24 -9.22
CA VAL A 405 -28.15 11.65 -10.18
C VAL A 405 -26.80 11.57 -9.50
N PHE A 406 -25.98 10.66 -9.94
CA PHE A 406 -24.59 10.52 -9.46
C PHE A 406 -23.62 11.36 -10.28
N TYR A 407 -23.71 11.29 -11.61
CA TYR A 407 -22.84 12.01 -12.52
C TYR A 407 -23.43 13.34 -12.95
N GLU A 408 -22.71 14.41 -12.69
CA GLU A 408 -23.03 15.76 -13.15
C GLU A 408 -21.85 16.28 -13.99
N PRO A 409 -22.03 16.47 -15.31
CA PRO A 409 -20.99 16.98 -16.18
C PRO A 409 -20.46 18.33 -15.72
N ALA A 410 -19.13 18.49 -15.63
CA ALA A 410 -18.50 19.75 -15.30
C ALA A 410 -18.64 20.77 -16.47
N LYS A 411 -18.39 22.05 -16.20
CA LYS A 411 -18.45 23.12 -17.22
C LYS A 411 -17.13 23.20 -17.98
N ASN A 412 -17.01 22.44 -19.06
CA ASN A 412 -15.92 22.50 -20.01
C ASN A 412 -16.35 21.98 -21.37
N ARG A 413 -15.58 22.27 -22.43
CA ARG A 413 -15.94 21.97 -23.81
C ARG A 413 -16.37 20.53 -24.07
N HIS A 414 -15.70 19.56 -23.50
CA HIS A 414 -15.99 18.14 -23.71
C HIS A 414 -17.26 17.70 -22.95
N GLU A 415 -17.36 18.09 -21.70
CA GLU A 415 -18.50 17.70 -20.88
C GLU A 415 -19.77 18.49 -21.21
N ASP A 416 -19.66 19.67 -21.82
CA ASP A 416 -20.84 20.37 -22.38
C ASP A 416 -21.52 19.59 -23.49
N ALA A 417 -20.73 18.88 -24.33
CA ALA A 417 -21.29 17.97 -25.35
C ALA A 417 -21.97 16.75 -24.72
N LEU A 418 -21.38 16.19 -23.65
CA LEU A 418 -21.98 15.09 -22.90
C LEU A 418 -23.26 15.55 -22.18
N ARG A 419 -23.26 16.75 -21.63
CA ARG A 419 -24.45 17.36 -21.00
C ARG A 419 -25.58 17.47 -22.01
N ALA A 420 -25.34 18.04 -23.19
CA ALA A 420 -26.35 18.21 -24.23
C ALA A 420 -26.94 16.83 -24.66
N TYR A 421 -26.12 15.80 -24.75
CA TYR A 421 -26.59 14.46 -25.04
C TYR A 421 -27.45 13.89 -23.89
N LEU A 422 -27.02 14.05 -22.64
CA LEU A 422 -27.78 13.59 -21.48
C LEU A 422 -29.11 14.33 -21.30
N GLU A 423 -29.15 15.63 -21.56
CA GLU A 423 -30.38 16.42 -21.57
C GLU A 423 -31.38 15.95 -22.64
N ALA A 424 -30.88 15.52 -23.78
CA ALA A 424 -31.71 14.97 -24.85
C ALA A 424 -32.25 13.58 -24.50
N CYS A 425 -31.42 12.71 -23.91
CA CYS A 425 -31.80 11.35 -23.55
C CYS A 425 -32.60 11.29 -22.24
N TRP A 426 -32.15 12.00 -21.22
CA TRP A 426 -32.65 11.93 -19.85
C TRP A 426 -33.14 13.26 -19.29
N PRO A 427 -34.13 13.96 -19.94
CA PRO A 427 -34.57 15.27 -19.50
C PRO A 427 -35.15 15.28 -18.08
N LYS A 428 -35.60 14.13 -17.56
CA LYS A 428 -36.07 13.95 -16.18
C LYS A 428 -34.96 14.02 -15.14
N TYR A 429 -33.75 13.63 -15.52
CA TYR A 429 -32.56 13.64 -14.65
C TYR A 429 -31.68 14.87 -14.91
N TYR A 430 -31.63 15.32 -16.17
CA TYR A 430 -30.84 16.44 -16.65
C TYR A 430 -31.80 17.48 -17.30
N PRO A 431 -32.52 18.27 -16.49
CA PRO A 431 -33.40 19.29 -17.04
C PRO A 431 -32.57 20.38 -17.73
N LYS A 432 -33.07 20.87 -18.87
CA LYS A 432 -32.45 22.02 -19.54
C LYS A 432 -32.49 23.20 -18.60
N GLY A 433 -31.34 23.78 -18.30
CA GLY A 433 -31.18 24.98 -17.47
C GLY A 433 -31.66 26.24 -18.17
#